data_8140d4dceaac8eb384f3b01ed076412e
#
_entry.id   8140d4dceaac8eb384f3b01ed076412e
#
_cell.length_a   1.000
_cell.length_b   1.000
_cell.length_c   1.000
_cell.angle_alpha   90.00
_cell.angle_beta   90.00
_cell.angle_gamma   90.00
#
_symmetry.space_group_name_H-M   'P 1'
#
loop_
_entity.id
_entity.type
_entity.pdbx_description
1 polymer ?
#
loop_
_entity_poly.entity_id
_entity_poly.type
_entity_poly.pdbx_seq_one_letter_code
_entity_poly.pdbx_strand_id
1 'polypeptide(L)'
;DNNVVDRQSVLINFSNGATGTHNMIGGSAAPLRVIKVTGTKGELYGEFENNVIKFTKIDPDSENFCTEERLDIENFDMDGHGGGDDNLTKDFIKYVAGEDVSVSCTSIYDSVDGHNIIFLADESREEGGTLKLVDK
;
A
#
# COMPACT_ATOMS: atom_id res chain seq x y z
N ASP A 1 -0.27 -30.55 -0.43
CA ASP A 1 -1.25 -29.68 -1.10
C ASP A 1 -1.30 -28.37 -0.35
N ASN A 2 -1.22 -27.27 -1.08
CA ASN A 2 -1.26 -25.92 -0.56
C ASN A 2 -2.48 -25.21 -1.16
N ASN A 3 -3.32 -24.61 -0.33
CA ASN A 3 -4.54 -23.89 -0.74
C ASN A 3 -4.41 -22.37 -0.64
N VAL A 4 -3.22 -21.85 -0.35
CA VAL A 4 -2.99 -20.41 -0.36
C VAL A 4 -2.82 -19.89 -1.79
N VAL A 5 -3.25 -18.64 -2.01
CA VAL A 5 -3.14 -17.99 -3.30
C VAL A 5 -1.68 -17.67 -3.61
N ASP A 6 -1.21 -18.05 -4.79
CA ASP A 6 0.11 -17.71 -5.32
C ASP A 6 0.07 -16.55 -6.32
N ARG A 7 -1.12 -16.18 -6.77
CA ARG A 7 -1.40 -15.04 -7.64
C ARG A 7 -2.82 -14.54 -7.41
N GLN A 8 -2.99 -13.25 -7.36
CA GLN A 8 -4.29 -12.63 -7.10
C GLN A 8 -4.35 -11.24 -7.72
N SER A 9 -5.53 -10.88 -8.24
CA SER A 9 -5.86 -9.52 -8.64
C SER A 9 -7.18 -9.15 -7.98
N VAL A 10 -7.19 -8.04 -7.24
CA VAL A 10 -8.37 -7.55 -6.54
C VAL A 10 -8.69 -6.14 -7.02
N LEU A 11 -9.93 -5.89 -7.37
CA LEU A 11 -10.46 -4.56 -7.64
C LEU A 11 -11.26 -4.07 -6.43
N ILE A 12 -10.95 -2.89 -5.94
CA ILE A 12 -11.56 -2.31 -4.75
C ILE A 12 -12.22 -0.98 -5.14
N ASN A 13 -13.49 -0.82 -4.81
CA ASN A 13 -14.20 0.44 -4.93
C ASN A 13 -14.46 1.01 -3.53
N PHE A 14 -14.01 2.23 -3.30
CA PHE A 14 -14.20 2.93 -2.04
C PHE A 14 -15.47 3.77 -2.05
N SER A 15 -16.11 3.95 -0.91
CA SER A 15 -17.34 4.73 -0.76
C SER A 15 -17.20 6.21 -1.14
N ASN A 16 -15.97 6.74 -1.13
CA ASN A 16 -15.66 8.10 -1.59
C ASN A 16 -15.48 8.24 -3.11
N GLY A 17 -15.67 7.15 -3.87
CA GLY A 17 -15.52 7.12 -5.32
C GLY A 17 -14.09 6.81 -5.82
N ALA A 18 -13.12 6.64 -4.93
CA ALA A 18 -11.81 6.17 -5.33
C ALA A 18 -11.86 4.69 -5.74
N THR A 19 -10.94 4.27 -6.59
CA THR A 19 -10.76 2.86 -6.98
C THR A 19 -9.33 2.44 -6.73
N GLY A 20 -9.14 1.20 -6.35
CA GLY A 20 -7.81 0.60 -6.17
C GLY A 20 -7.73 -0.78 -6.82
N THR A 21 -6.53 -1.15 -7.20
CA THR A 21 -6.21 -2.51 -7.63
C THR A 21 -5.04 -3.03 -6.81
N HIS A 22 -5.16 -4.26 -6.37
CA HIS A 22 -4.05 -4.99 -5.75
C HIS A 22 -3.71 -6.20 -6.62
N ASN A 23 -2.46 -6.28 -7.05
CA ASN A 23 -1.97 -7.42 -7.81
C ASN A 23 -0.83 -8.07 -7.03
N MET A 24 -0.93 -9.36 -6.80
CA MET A 24 0.09 -10.16 -6.16
C MET A 24 0.44 -11.35 -7.05
N ILE A 25 1.72 -11.58 -7.23
CA ILE A 25 2.25 -12.72 -7.97
C ILE A 25 3.40 -13.30 -7.13
N GLY A 26 3.19 -14.52 -6.64
CA GLY A 26 4.24 -15.30 -6.01
C GLY A 26 5.15 -15.92 -7.07
N GLY A 27 6.42 -16.15 -6.74
CA GLY A 27 7.37 -16.85 -7.62
C GLY A 27 7.91 -16.01 -8.77
N SER A 28 7.88 -14.69 -8.70
CA SER A 28 8.61 -13.82 -9.62
C SER A 28 10.14 -14.00 -9.48
N ALA A 29 10.89 -13.76 -10.55
CA ALA A 29 12.35 -13.89 -10.56
C ALA A 29 13.04 -12.88 -9.63
N ALA A 30 12.42 -11.72 -9.43
CA ALA A 30 12.87 -10.72 -8.48
C ALA A 30 11.64 -10.14 -7.77
N PRO A 31 11.67 -10.08 -6.43
CA PRO A 31 10.59 -9.44 -5.68
C PRO A 31 10.59 -7.94 -5.98
N LEU A 32 9.42 -7.39 -6.24
CA LEU A 32 9.25 -5.96 -6.44
C LEU A 32 7.88 -5.53 -5.90
N ARG A 33 7.88 -4.55 -5.00
CA ARG A 33 6.67 -3.92 -4.50
C ARG A 33 6.55 -2.53 -5.10
N VAL A 34 5.48 -2.34 -5.86
CA VAL A 34 5.19 -1.08 -6.54
C VAL A 34 3.90 -0.49 -5.99
N ILE A 35 3.91 0.79 -5.72
CA ILE A 35 2.71 1.57 -5.44
C ILE A 35 2.58 2.69 -6.47
N LYS A 36 1.40 2.84 -7.05
CA LYS A 36 1.04 4.00 -7.87
C LYS A 36 -0.26 4.58 -7.34
N VAL A 37 -0.24 5.89 -7.08
CA VAL A 37 -1.44 6.64 -6.69
C VAL A 37 -1.63 7.77 -7.69
N THR A 38 -2.80 7.82 -8.31
CA THR A 38 -3.19 8.91 -9.21
C THR A 38 -4.28 9.74 -8.55
N GLY A 39 -4.03 11.02 -8.39
CA GLY A 39 -4.97 11.97 -7.80
C GLY A 39 -5.24 13.16 -8.71
N THR A 40 -6.16 14.02 -8.31
CA THR A 40 -6.54 15.22 -9.09
C THR A 40 -5.44 16.28 -9.17
N LYS A 41 -4.40 16.20 -8.36
CA LYS A 41 -3.28 17.17 -8.32
C LYS A 41 -1.96 16.59 -8.83
N GLY A 42 -1.91 15.30 -9.11
CA GLY A 42 -0.68 14.63 -9.55
C GLY A 42 -0.69 13.14 -9.27
N GLU A 43 0.47 12.54 -9.45
CA GLU A 43 0.71 11.11 -9.29
C GLU A 43 1.88 10.87 -8.33
N LEU A 44 1.78 9.79 -7.58
CA LEU A 44 2.90 9.25 -6.80
C LEU A 44 3.22 7.86 -7.36
N TYR A 45 4.49 7.58 -7.54
CA TYR A 45 5.01 6.28 -7.92
C TYR A 45 6.13 5.87 -6.95
N GLY A 46 6.08 4.65 -6.47
CA GLY A 46 7.10 4.11 -5.57
C GLY A 46 7.48 2.69 -5.93
N GLU A 47 8.79 2.40 -5.89
CA GLU A 47 9.37 1.06 -5.96
C GLU A 47 10.19 0.83 -4.70
N PHE A 48 9.73 -0.05 -3.83
CA PHE A 48 10.35 -0.22 -2.52
C PHE A 48 11.76 -0.82 -2.63
N GLU A 49 11.93 -1.88 -3.38
CA GLU A 49 13.21 -2.59 -3.50
C GLU A 49 14.29 -1.77 -4.24
N ASN A 50 13.88 -0.79 -5.03
CA ASN A 50 14.76 0.10 -5.76
C ASN A 50 14.93 1.48 -5.10
N ASN A 51 14.35 1.71 -3.92
CA ASN A 51 14.38 2.99 -3.21
C ASN A 51 13.94 4.19 -4.05
N VAL A 52 12.95 3.97 -4.91
CA VAL A 52 12.43 5.00 -5.81
C VAL A 52 11.12 5.53 -5.28
N ILE A 53 11.05 6.84 -5.03
CA ILE A 53 9.80 7.58 -4.89
C ILE A 53 9.83 8.73 -5.87
N LYS A 54 8.78 8.84 -6.66
CA LYS A 54 8.60 9.82 -7.70
C LYS A 54 7.26 10.51 -7.53
N PHE A 55 7.26 11.81 -7.46
CA PHE A 55 6.07 12.62 -7.40
C PHE A 55 5.97 13.48 -8.66
N THR A 56 4.89 13.33 -9.41
CA THR A 56 4.60 14.12 -10.59
C THR A 56 3.40 15.02 -10.31
N LYS A 57 3.62 16.31 -10.16
CA LYS A 57 2.57 17.29 -9.92
C LYS A 57 2.03 17.81 -11.25
N ILE A 58 0.71 17.95 -11.37
CA ILE A 58 0.08 18.65 -12.47
C ILE A 58 0.40 20.14 -12.33
N ASP A 59 1.00 20.73 -13.36
CA ASP A 59 1.42 22.13 -13.39
C ASP A 59 1.13 22.73 -14.76
N PRO A 60 -0.03 23.41 -14.91
CA PRO A 60 -0.47 23.97 -16.17
C PRO A 60 0.47 25.05 -16.74
N ASP A 61 1.32 25.65 -15.90
CA ASP A 61 2.22 26.73 -16.28
C ASP A 61 3.60 26.19 -16.72
N SER A 62 3.87 24.90 -16.56
CA SER A 62 5.09 24.27 -17.02
C SER A 62 5.01 23.84 -18.49
N GLU A 63 6.16 23.76 -19.16
CA GLU A 63 6.28 23.38 -20.58
C GLU A 63 5.60 22.02 -20.90
N ASN A 64 5.68 21.07 -19.95
CA ASN A 64 5.12 19.72 -20.09
C ASN A 64 3.80 19.51 -19.32
N PHE A 65 3.19 20.59 -18.83
CA PHE A 65 1.99 20.55 -17.97
C PHE A 65 2.15 19.77 -16.67
N CYS A 66 3.39 19.44 -16.30
CA CYS A 66 3.73 18.77 -15.05
C CYS A 66 5.15 19.12 -14.60
N THR A 67 5.36 18.97 -13.32
CA THR A 67 6.68 19.01 -12.68
C THR A 67 6.94 17.69 -11.99
N GLU A 68 8.18 17.21 -12.04
CA GLU A 68 8.57 15.94 -11.45
C GLU A 68 9.60 16.18 -10.34
N GLU A 69 9.36 15.55 -9.21
CA GLU A 69 10.27 15.50 -8.08
C GLU A 69 10.59 14.03 -7.78
N ARG A 70 11.87 13.69 -7.72
CA ARG A 70 12.33 12.38 -7.28
C ARG A 70 12.87 12.52 -5.86
N LEU A 71 12.35 11.70 -4.96
CA LEU A 71 12.86 11.57 -3.60
C LEU A 71 13.76 10.34 -3.56
N ASP A 72 15.05 10.56 -3.38
CA ASP A 72 15.98 9.46 -3.11
C ASP A 72 15.91 9.13 -1.62
N ILE A 73 15.51 7.91 -1.30
CA ILE A 73 15.48 7.42 0.08
C ILE A 73 16.90 6.98 0.43
N GLU A 74 17.67 7.89 1.01
CA GLU A 74 18.99 7.54 1.53
C GLU A 74 18.86 6.59 2.72
N ASN A 75 19.66 5.52 2.72
CA ASN A 75 19.76 4.57 3.83
C ASN A 75 18.49 3.75 4.14
N PHE A 76 17.74 3.37 3.13
CA PHE A 76 16.73 2.35 3.32
C PHE A 76 17.44 1.00 3.51
N ASP A 77 17.64 0.63 4.76
CA ASP A 77 18.21 -0.66 5.11
C ASP A 77 17.16 -1.73 4.82
N MET A 78 17.47 -2.66 3.91
CA MET A 78 16.59 -3.79 3.59
C MET A 78 16.57 -4.84 4.72
N ASP A 79 17.51 -4.77 5.67
CA ASP A 79 17.48 -5.60 6.88
C ASP A 79 16.35 -5.11 7.81
N GLY A 80 15.67 -6.03 8.47
CA GLY A 80 14.58 -5.69 9.40
C GLY A 80 13.37 -5.02 8.72
N HIS A 81 12.98 -5.50 7.54
CA HIS A 81 11.82 -4.98 6.78
C HIS A 81 11.91 -3.48 6.49
N GLY A 82 13.11 -2.98 6.14
CA GLY A 82 13.33 -1.57 5.83
C GLY A 82 13.15 -0.66 7.06
N GLY A 83 13.54 -1.14 8.24
CA GLY A 83 13.37 -0.43 9.50
C GLY A 83 11.94 -0.50 10.06
N GLY A 84 11.05 -1.27 9.45
CA GLY A 84 9.66 -1.41 9.88
C GLY A 84 9.54 -1.98 11.29
N ASP A 85 10.36 -2.97 11.63
CA ASP A 85 10.35 -3.62 12.94
C ASP A 85 10.76 -2.65 14.06
N ASP A 86 11.80 -1.85 13.81
CA ASP A 86 12.26 -0.82 14.75
C ASP A 86 11.21 0.29 14.93
N ASN A 87 10.60 0.72 13.85
CA ASN A 87 9.58 1.78 13.89
C ASN A 87 8.30 1.28 14.57
N LEU A 88 7.90 0.04 14.31
CA LEU A 88 6.78 -0.59 15.03
C LEU A 88 7.03 -0.62 16.54
N THR A 89 8.23 -1.01 16.95
CA THR A 89 8.61 -1.05 18.37
C THR A 89 8.59 0.35 19.00
N LYS A 90 9.14 1.35 18.31
CA LYS A 90 9.13 2.75 18.78
C LYS A 90 7.71 3.29 18.91
N ASP A 91 6.87 3.07 17.91
CA ASP A 91 5.47 3.51 17.93
C ASP A 91 4.67 2.83 19.03
N PHE A 92 4.90 1.54 19.28
CA PHE A 92 4.28 0.84 20.40
C PHE A 92 4.64 1.46 21.75
N ILE A 93 5.93 1.76 21.96
CA ILE A 93 6.39 2.41 23.22
C ILE A 93 5.74 3.78 23.37
N LYS A 94 5.72 4.61 22.33
CA LYS A 94 5.08 5.92 22.32
C LYS A 94 3.58 5.83 22.61
N TYR A 95 2.89 4.89 21.96
CA TYR A 95 1.47 4.66 22.18
C TYR A 95 1.17 4.34 23.65
N VAL A 96 1.95 3.43 24.25
CA VAL A 96 1.78 3.07 25.67
C VAL A 96 2.11 4.24 26.60
N ALA A 97 3.07 5.10 26.23
CA ALA A 97 3.43 6.30 26.97
C ALA A 97 2.40 7.44 26.82
N GLY A 98 1.44 7.32 25.91
CA GLY A 98 0.48 8.39 25.59
C GLY A 98 1.07 9.53 24.78
N GLU A 99 2.14 9.25 24.03
CA GLU A 99 2.81 10.18 23.12
C GLU A 99 2.26 10.04 21.69
N ASP A 100 2.57 11.03 20.84
CA ASP A 100 2.20 11.00 19.42
C ASP A 100 2.97 9.89 18.69
N VAL A 101 2.22 9.07 17.96
CA VAL A 101 2.74 7.98 17.12
C VAL A 101 2.85 8.41 15.64
N SER A 102 3.56 7.63 14.84
CA SER A 102 3.67 7.89 13.41
C SER A 102 2.34 7.65 12.68
N VAL A 103 2.21 8.20 11.48
CA VAL A 103 1.02 8.01 10.60
C VAL A 103 0.83 6.55 10.15
N SER A 104 1.86 5.72 10.28
CA SER A 104 1.82 4.29 9.95
C SER A 104 1.41 3.41 11.12
N CYS A 105 1.25 3.97 12.33
CA CYS A 105 0.73 3.22 13.46
C CYS A 105 -0.77 2.96 13.28
N THR A 106 -1.13 1.70 13.10
CA THR A 106 -2.51 1.27 12.91
C THR A 106 -3.09 0.71 14.21
N SER A 107 -4.37 0.95 14.43
CA SER A 107 -5.11 0.36 15.55
C SER A 107 -5.49 -1.09 15.25
N ILE A 108 -5.92 -1.82 16.29
CA ILE A 108 -6.49 -3.17 16.10
C ILE A 108 -7.74 -3.13 15.19
N TYR A 109 -8.51 -2.05 15.23
CA TYR A 109 -9.69 -1.88 14.38
C TYR A 109 -9.31 -1.78 12.91
N ASP A 110 -8.29 -0.97 12.57
CA ASP A 110 -7.77 -0.87 11.22
C ASP A 110 -7.23 -2.22 10.71
N SER A 111 -6.58 -2.98 11.60
CA SER A 111 -6.08 -4.32 11.28
C SER A 111 -7.22 -5.31 11.02
N VAL A 112 -8.30 -5.26 11.79
CA VAL A 112 -9.50 -6.09 11.58
C VAL A 112 -10.15 -5.75 10.24
N ASP A 113 -10.32 -4.46 9.94
CA ASP A 113 -10.89 -4.02 8.65
C ASP A 113 -10.03 -4.48 7.48
N GLY A 114 -8.70 -4.38 7.59
CA GLY A 114 -7.78 -4.90 6.58
C GLY A 114 -7.90 -6.40 6.35
N HIS A 115 -8.04 -7.20 7.42
CA HIS A 115 -8.23 -8.64 7.33
C HIS A 115 -9.59 -8.99 6.71
N ASN A 116 -10.65 -8.28 7.07
CA ASN A 116 -11.98 -8.49 6.49
C ASN A 116 -11.96 -8.27 4.97
N ILE A 117 -11.26 -7.26 4.48
CA ILE A 117 -11.10 -7.02 3.03
C ILE A 117 -10.42 -8.22 2.35
N ILE A 118 -9.37 -8.78 2.98
CA ILE A 118 -8.66 -9.94 2.43
C ILE A 118 -9.57 -11.18 2.39
N PHE A 119 -10.32 -11.45 3.45
CA PHE A 119 -11.25 -12.59 3.50
C PHE A 119 -12.35 -12.45 2.44
N LEU A 120 -12.94 -11.27 2.29
CA LEU A 120 -13.95 -11.01 1.26
C LEU A 120 -13.38 -11.12 -0.16
N ALA A 121 -12.13 -10.74 -0.36
CA ALA A 121 -11.45 -10.92 -1.63
C ALA A 121 -11.24 -12.41 -1.97
N ASP A 122 -10.91 -13.23 -0.97
CA ASP A 122 -10.77 -14.67 -1.15
C ASP A 122 -12.12 -15.35 -1.41
N GLU A 123 -13.16 -15.01 -0.68
CA GLU A 123 -14.52 -15.45 -0.95
C GLU A 123 -14.97 -15.07 -2.37
N SER A 124 -14.72 -13.81 -2.79
CA SER A 124 -15.03 -13.37 -4.14
C SER A 124 -14.34 -14.23 -5.20
N ARG A 125 -13.08 -14.56 -4.98
CA ARG A 125 -12.28 -15.44 -5.85
C ARG A 125 -12.90 -16.84 -5.94
N GLU A 126 -13.25 -17.45 -4.80
CA GLU A 126 -13.85 -18.79 -4.75
C GLU A 126 -15.22 -18.85 -5.44
N GLU A 127 -15.97 -17.76 -5.42
CA GLU A 127 -17.26 -17.62 -6.08
C GLU A 127 -17.17 -17.11 -7.53
N GLY A 128 -15.98 -17.11 -8.14
CA GLY A 128 -15.79 -16.74 -9.55
C GLY A 128 -15.76 -15.24 -9.81
N GLY A 129 -15.42 -14.42 -8.81
CA GLY A 129 -15.27 -12.97 -8.94
C GLY A 129 -16.55 -12.18 -8.60
N THR A 130 -17.37 -12.70 -7.69
CA THR A 130 -18.59 -12.00 -7.25
C THR A 130 -18.28 -10.76 -6.45
N LEU A 131 -19.13 -9.72 -6.56
CA LEU A 131 -19.02 -8.52 -5.75
C LEU A 131 -19.27 -8.85 -4.27
N LYS A 132 -18.36 -8.42 -3.42
CA LYS A 132 -18.50 -8.46 -1.96
C LYS A 132 -18.57 -7.03 -1.39
N LEU A 133 -19.38 -6.84 -0.38
CA LEU A 133 -19.49 -5.57 0.33
C LEU A 133 -18.77 -5.69 1.67
N VAL A 134 -17.99 -4.66 2.00
CA VAL A 134 -17.36 -4.54 3.32
C VAL A 134 -18.35 -3.79 4.22
N ASP A 135 -18.97 -4.50 5.14
CA ASP A 135 -19.82 -3.90 6.16
C ASP A 135 -18.93 -3.21 7.22
N LYS A 136 -19.32 -1.98 7.60
CA LYS A 136 -18.66 -1.22 8.68
C LYS A 136 -19.32 -1.51 10.00
#